data_5d77f634d85067e5b787c2b026e9ecba
#
_entry.id   5d77f634d85067e5b787c2b026e9ecba
#
_cell.length_a   1.000
_cell.length_b   1.000
_cell.length_c   1.000
_cell.angle_alpha   90.00
_cell.angle_beta   90.00
_cell.angle_gamma   90.00
#
_symmetry.space_group_name_H-M   'P 1'
#
loop_
_entity.id
_entity.type
_entity.pdbx_description
1 polymer ?
#
loop_
_entity_poly.entity_id
_entity_poly.type
_entity_poly.pdbx_seq_one_letter_code
_entity_poly.pdbx_strand_id
1 'polypeptide(L)'
;MISRILPKIVSAGLLLAASVLMYAFAPSATAQTSSSPDAKAPQLDYEFFKARVEPIFLKRRSADHARCYVCHQMAHHGGGPLSLEMLSPGATFWTEEQSRSNFKTVSKLVVPGDPDSSLLLRMPLAPEAGGLADTHQGGRQFASEDDPDWKNIKAWVMGQKAAASPAH
;
A
#
# COMPACT_ATOMS: atom_id res chain seq x y z
N MET A 1 39.06 -51.58 -39.54
CA MET A 1 40.52 -51.67 -39.27
C MET A 1 40.74 -50.86 -37.99
N ILE A 2 40.79 -51.52 -36.83
CA ILE A 2 42.01 -51.89 -36.10
C ILE A 2 42.76 -50.59 -35.75
N SER A 3 42.87 -50.13 -34.51
CA SER A 3 43.66 -50.77 -33.48
C SER A 3 43.45 -50.12 -32.12
N ARG A 4 43.35 -50.95 -31.13
CA ARG A 4 43.43 -50.65 -29.69
C ARG A 4 44.88 -50.27 -29.32
N ILE A 5 45.09 -49.38 -28.39
CA ILE A 5 46.21 -49.43 -27.44
C ILE A 5 45.79 -48.82 -26.13
N LEU A 6 45.61 -49.61 -25.06
CA LEU A 6 45.84 -49.24 -23.66
C LEU A 6 47.35 -49.44 -23.39
N PRO A 7 47.93 -48.68 -22.52
CA PRO A 7 48.45 -49.28 -21.30
C PRO A 7 48.39 -48.44 -19.98
N LYS A 8 48.19 -49.21 -18.95
CA LYS A 8 49.00 -49.32 -17.70
C LYS A 8 48.82 -48.26 -16.62
N ILE A 9 48.23 -48.79 -15.62
CA ILE A 9 48.13 -48.41 -14.20
C ILE A 9 49.53 -48.19 -13.61
N VAL A 10 49.70 -47.06 -12.90
CA VAL A 10 50.71 -46.94 -11.84
C VAL A 10 50.03 -46.36 -10.62
N SER A 11 49.90 -47.20 -9.61
CA SER A 11 49.55 -46.82 -8.25
C SER A 11 50.70 -46.00 -7.63
N ALA A 12 50.34 -44.87 -7.04
CA ALA A 12 51.18 -44.24 -6.02
C ALA A 12 50.24 -43.66 -4.95
N GLY A 13 50.25 -44.30 -3.83
CA GLY A 13 49.54 -43.84 -2.64
C GLY A 13 50.18 -42.59 -2.08
N LEU A 14 49.34 -41.66 -1.67
CA LEU A 14 49.78 -40.56 -0.80
C LEU A 14 48.69 -40.30 0.24
N LEU A 15 49.07 -40.61 1.46
CA LEU A 15 48.36 -40.26 2.68
C LEU A 15 48.24 -38.74 2.77
N LEU A 16 47.04 -38.23 2.80
CA LEU A 16 46.77 -36.84 3.15
C LEU A 16 45.87 -36.75 4.36
N ALA A 17 46.44 -36.13 5.36
CA ALA A 17 45.87 -35.85 6.66
C ALA A 17 44.55 -35.05 6.53
N ALA A 18 43.51 -35.55 7.16
CA ALA A 18 42.24 -34.83 7.29
C ALA A 18 42.41 -33.70 8.27
N SER A 19 42.52 -32.47 7.80
CA SER A 19 42.35 -31.27 8.61
C SER A 19 40.83 -30.95 8.67
N VAL A 20 40.20 -31.31 9.78
CA VAL A 20 38.81 -30.94 10.08
C VAL A 20 38.81 -29.47 10.44
N LEU A 21 38.45 -28.64 9.51
CA LEU A 21 38.13 -27.22 9.76
C LEU A 21 36.71 -27.15 10.33
N MET A 22 36.58 -27.03 11.63
CA MET A 22 35.31 -26.72 12.29
C MET A 22 34.93 -25.28 11.95
N TYR A 23 34.05 -25.10 10.97
CA TYR A 23 33.32 -23.86 10.82
C TYR A 23 32.32 -23.72 11.94
N ALA A 24 32.59 -22.84 12.86
CA ALA A 24 31.63 -22.42 13.88
C ALA A 24 30.51 -21.64 13.15
N PHE A 25 29.38 -22.31 12.94
CA PHE A 25 28.14 -21.62 12.54
C PHE A 25 27.67 -20.82 13.77
N ALA A 26 27.91 -19.52 13.74
CA ALA A 26 27.22 -18.60 14.63
C ALA A 26 25.76 -18.52 14.18
N PRO A 27 24.78 -18.81 15.05
CA PRO A 27 23.38 -18.57 14.70
C PRO A 27 23.18 -17.06 14.57
N SER A 28 22.91 -16.59 13.34
CA SER A 28 22.40 -15.25 13.12
C SER A 28 21.04 -15.17 13.81
N ALA A 29 20.98 -14.46 14.92
CA ALA A 29 19.73 -14.12 15.58
C ALA A 29 18.98 -13.18 14.63
N THR A 30 18.07 -13.73 13.83
CA THR A 30 17.04 -12.96 13.19
C THR A 30 16.18 -12.36 14.29
N ALA A 31 16.31 -11.05 14.49
CA ALA A 31 15.40 -10.29 15.32
C ALA A 31 13.99 -10.42 14.70
N GLN A 32 13.24 -11.39 15.18
CA GLN A 32 11.80 -11.44 14.94
C GLN A 32 11.22 -10.23 15.67
N THR A 33 10.82 -9.24 14.90
CA THR A 33 9.96 -8.16 15.38
C THR A 33 8.64 -8.82 15.73
N SER A 34 8.51 -9.28 16.97
CA SER A 34 7.26 -9.75 17.53
C SER A 34 6.33 -8.54 17.63
N SER A 35 5.43 -8.40 16.65
CA SER A 35 4.23 -7.57 16.79
C SER A 35 3.46 -8.12 17.99
N SER A 36 3.41 -7.34 19.07
CA SER A 36 2.58 -7.64 20.24
C SER A 36 1.13 -7.85 19.82
N PRO A 37 0.47 -8.96 20.21
CA PRO A 37 -0.93 -9.21 19.84
C PRO A 37 -1.93 -8.20 20.41
N ASP A 38 -1.52 -7.32 21.31
CA ASP A 38 -2.35 -6.33 22.00
C ASP A 38 -2.23 -4.90 21.45
N ALA A 39 -1.55 -4.68 20.35
CA ALA A 39 -1.52 -3.36 19.73
C ALA A 39 -2.90 -3.07 19.12
N LYS A 40 -3.75 -2.31 19.85
CA LYS A 40 -5.01 -1.80 19.35
C LYS A 40 -4.77 -1.12 18.00
N ALA A 41 -5.57 -1.50 16.98
CA ALA A 41 -5.49 -0.87 15.67
C ALA A 41 -5.49 0.66 15.78
N PRO A 42 -4.69 1.38 14.98
CA PRO A 42 -4.64 2.83 15.05
C PRO A 42 -6.01 3.41 14.75
N GLN A 43 -6.35 4.50 15.44
CA GLN A 43 -7.60 5.20 15.22
C GLN A 43 -7.45 6.19 14.06
N LEU A 44 -8.37 6.13 13.10
CA LEU A 44 -8.42 7.08 11.99
C LEU A 44 -8.72 8.49 12.51
N ASP A 45 -7.95 9.46 12.05
CA ASP A 45 -8.09 10.85 12.46
C ASP A 45 -8.96 11.62 11.47
N TYR A 46 -10.04 12.24 11.98
CA TYR A 46 -10.96 13.00 11.14
C TYR A 46 -10.36 14.30 10.61
N GLU A 47 -9.60 15.01 11.43
CA GLU A 47 -9.01 16.29 11.03
C GLU A 47 -7.91 16.07 9.96
N PHE A 48 -7.12 15.00 10.08
CA PHE A 48 -6.19 14.61 9.05
C PHE A 48 -6.92 14.22 7.75
N PHE A 49 -7.99 13.43 7.86
CA PHE A 49 -8.82 13.07 6.71
C PHE A 49 -9.31 14.32 5.98
N LYS A 50 -9.96 15.22 6.68
CA LYS A 50 -10.54 16.45 6.12
C LYS A 50 -9.48 17.34 5.46
N ALA A 51 -8.29 17.46 6.08
CA ALA A 51 -7.25 18.34 5.60
C ALA A 51 -6.38 17.73 4.48
N ARG A 52 -6.20 16.42 4.44
CA ARG A 52 -5.21 15.76 3.59
C ARG A 52 -5.75 14.69 2.66
N VAL A 53 -6.82 13.99 3.04
CA VAL A 53 -7.39 12.88 2.26
C VAL A 53 -8.57 13.35 1.42
N GLU A 54 -9.55 13.99 2.03
CA GLU A 54 -10.78 14.39 1.37
C GLU A 54 -10.55 15.30 0.14
N PRO A 55 -9.63 16.28 0.14
CA PRO A 55 -9.35 17.11 -1.03
C PRO A 55 -8.89 16.30 -2.26
N ILE A 56 -8.28 15.13 -2.05
CA ILE A 56 -7.80 14.27 -3.13
C ILE A 56 -8.95 13.83 -4.04
N PHE A 57 -10.14 13.62 -3.47
CA PHE A 57 -11.31 13.17 -4.23
C PHE A 57 -11.82 14.20 -5.25
N LEU A 58 -11.53 15.49 -5.04
CA LEU A 58 -11.88 16.58 -5.94
C LEU A 58 -10.76 16.95 -6.92
N LYS A 59 -9.55 16.44 -6.69
CA LYS A 59 -8.37 16.79 -7.47
C LYS A 59 -8.41 16.14 -8.85
N ARG A 60 -8.24 16.95 -9.90
CA ARG A 60 -8.01 16.44 -11.25
C ARG A 60 -6.52 16.09 -11.41
N ARG A 61 -6.22 14.84 -11.70
CA ARG A 61 -4.85 14.31 -11.76
C ARG A 61 -4.25 14.43 -13.17
N SER A 62 -5.05 14.18 -14.19
CA SER A 62 -4.63 14.34 -15.60
C SER A 62 -5.85 14.63 -16.48
N ALA A 63 -5.61 14.85 -17.78
CA ALA A 63 -6.68 15.01 -18.76
C ALA A 63 -7.47 13.69 -18.95
N ASP A 64 -6.79 12.55 -18.79
CA ASP A 64 -7.30 11.22 -19.10
C ASP A 64 -7.94 10.51 -17.90
N HIS A 65 -7.85 11.12 -16.69
CA HIS A 65 -8.42 10.53 -15.48
C HIS A 65 -9.57 11.38 -14.94
N ALA A 66 -10.71 10.76 -14.74
CA ALA A 66 -11.81 11.37 -14.01
C ALA A 66 -11.38 11.63 -12.56
N ARG A 67 -11.90 12.71 -11.95
CA ARG A 67 -11.78 12.91 -10.51
C ARG A 67 -12.55 11.81 -9.79
N CYS A 68 -12.07 11.34 -8.65
CA CYS A 68 -12.77 10.33 -7.84
C CYS A 68 -14.24 10.71 -7.62
N TYR A 69 -14.49 11.98 -7.28
CA TYR A 69 -15.80 12.53 -7.05
C TYR A 69 -16.77 12.33 -8.24
N VAL A 70 -16.30 12.43 -9.49
CA VAL A 70 -17.18 12.34 -10.67
C VAL A 70 -17.91 10.99 -10.73
N CYS A 71 -17.22 9.91 -10.42
CA CYS A 71 -17.79 8.55 -10.44
C CYS A 71 -18.35 8.13 -9.08
N HIS A 72 -17.86 8.72 -7.98
CA HIS A 72 -18.13 8.28 -6.62
C HIS A 72 -19.08 9.20 -5.84
N GLN A 73 -19.68 10.21 -6.46
CA GLN A 73 -20.77 10.97 -5.82
C GLN A 73 -22.03 10.11 -5.66
N MET A 74 -22.79 10.32 -4.62
CA MET A 74 -23.97 9.50 -4.26
C MET A 74 -25.01 9.35 -5.39
N ALA A 75 -25.10 10.31 -6.29
CA ALA A 75 -26.06 10.26 -7.40
C ALA A 75 -25.65 9.24 -8.52
N HIS A 76 -24.41 8.77 -8.53
CA HIS A 76 -23.93 7.81 -9.52
C HIS A 76 -23.93 6.38 -8.95
N HIS A 77 -24.86 5.55 -9.41
CA HIS A 77 -25.00 4.15 -8.98
C HIS A 77 -23.88 3.22 -9.41
N GLY A 78 -22.85 3.70 -10.11
CA GLY A 78 -21.75 2.89 -10.64
C GLY A 78 -20.42 3.00 -9.90
N GLY A 79 -20.33 3.83 -8.86
CA GLY A 79 -19.07 4.13 -8.16
C GLY A 79 -18.61 3.09 -7.13
N GLY A 80 -19.25 1.95 -7.04
CA GLY A 80 -18.90 0.90 -6.07
C GLY A 80 -19.16 1.35 -4.62
N PRO A 81 -18.41 0.80 -3.65
CA PRO A 81 -18.64 1.06 -2.22
C PRO A 81 -18.20 2.46 -1.75
N LEU A 82 -17.40 3.18 -2.54
CA LEU A 82 -17.06 4.58 -2.26
C LEU A 82 -18.21 5.46 -2.73
N SER A 83 -18.95 6.02 -1.80
CA SER A 83 -20.08 6.93 -2.08
C SER A 83 -19.87 8.23 -1.31
N LEU A 84 -19.51 9.30 -2.04
CA LEU A 84 -19.23 10.62 -1.49
C LEU A 84 -20.48 11.50 -1.56
N GLU A 85 -20.66 12.35 -0.57
CA GLU A 85 -21.75 13.35 -0.53
C GLU A 85 -21.67 14.26 -1.76
N MET A 86 -22.83 14.63 -2.29
CA MET A 86 -22.91 15.60 -3.37
C MET A 86 -22.52 17.00 -2.87
N LEU A 87 -21.68 17.67 -3.66
CA LEU A 87 -21.39 19.09 -3.38
C LEU A 87 -22.67 19.91 -3.50
N SER A 88 -22.86 20.85 -2.59
CA SER A 88 -23.94 21.84 -2.69
C SER A 88 -23.77 22.66 -3.96
N PRO A 89 -24.85 23.15 -4.59
CA PRO A 89 -24.77 23.99 -5.78
C PRO A 89 -23.82 25.19 -5.57
N GLY A 90 -22.83 25.33 -6.45
CA GLY A 90 -21.82 26.38 -6.36
C GLY A 90 -20.70 26.17 -5.35
N ALA A 91 -20.75 25.11 -4.53
CA ALA A 91 -19.70 24.81 -3.58
C ALA A 91 -18.49 24.14 -4.27
N THR A 92 -17.30 24.48 -3.80
CA THR A 92 -16.02 23.87 -4.26
C THR A 92 -15.51 22.82 -3.29
N PHE A 93 -16.15 22.69 -2.13
CA PHE A 93 -15.82 21.74 -1.09
C PHE A 93 -17.06 21.36 -0.28
N TRP A 94 -16.99 20.29 0.50
CA TRP A 94 -18.07 19.80 1.34
C TRP A 94 -18.24 20.64 2.61
N THR A 95 -19.49 20.69 3.11
CA THR A 95 -19.76 21.23 4.44
C THR A 95 -19.16 20.31 5.50
N GLU A 96 -19.08 20.80 6.74
CA GLU A 96 -18.63 19.99 7.89
C GLU A 96 -19.44 18.70 8.06
N GLU A 97 -20.76 18.80 7.91
CA GLU A 97 -21.65 17.63 8.01
C GLU A 97 -21.40 16.63 6.90
N GLN A 98 -21.27 17.09 5.66
CA GLN A 98 -20.95 16.26 4.52
C GLN A 98 -19.56 15.61 4.65
N SER A 99 -18.55 16.33 5.13
CA SER A 99 -17.21 15.79 5.39
C SER A 99 -17.23 14.69 6.46
N ARG A 100 -18.05 14.84 7.50
CA ARG A 100 -18.23 13.78 8.52
C ARG A 100 -18.93 12.55 7.94
N SER A 101 -19.89 12.73 7.06
CA SER A 101 -20.54 11.64 6.33
C SER A 101 -19.55 10.92 5.40
N ASN A 102 -18.77 11.68 4.63
CA ASN A 102 -17.70 11.15 3.79
C ASN A 102 -16.66 10.36 4.62
N PHE A 103 -16.24 10.91 5.77
CA PHE A 103 -15.33 10.21 6.67
C PHE A 103 -15.86 8.84 7.07
N LYS A 104 -17.13 8.75 7.48
CA LYS A 104 -17.77 7.47 7.86
C LYS A 104 -17.80 6.47 6.69
N THR A 105 -18.10 6.95 5.49
CA THR A 105 -18.17 6.11 4.29
C THR A 105 -16.79 5.63 3.88
N VAL A 106 -15.82 6.54 3.81
CA VAL A 106 -14.44 6.24 3.37
C VAL A 106 -13.74 5.34 4.38
N SER A 107 -13.99 5.52 5.68
CA SER A 107 -13.41 4.67 6.74
C SER A 107 -13.75 3.18 6.58
N LYS A 108 -14.85 2.84 5.92
CA LYS A 108 -15.23 1.44 5.66
C LYS A 108 -14.36 0.77 4.59
N LEU A 109 -13.59 1.56 3.84
CA LEU A 109 -12.74 1.09 2.74
C LEU A 109 -11.28 0.93 3.15
N VAL A 110 -10.98 1.09 4.42
CA VAL A 110 -9.63 0.95 4.96
C VAL A 110 -9.62 0.00 6.15
N VAL A 111 -8.50 -0.66 6.31
CA VAL A 111 -8.16 -1.44 7.50
C VAL A 111 -7.11 -0.63 8.27
N PRO A 112 -7.46 -0.01 9.41
CA PRO A 112 -6.53 0.84 10.14
C PRO A 112 -5.25 0.09 10.53
N GLY A 113 -4.10 0.65 10.15
CA GLY A 113 -2.78 0.05 10.34
C GLY A 113 -2.35 -0.94 9.25
N ASP A 114 -3.22 -1.26 8.28
CA ASP A 114 -2.93 -2.19 7.21
C ASP A 114 -3.24 -1.58 5.83
N PRO A 115 -2.25 -0.95 5.18
CA PRO A 115 -2.39 -0.38 3.84
C PRO A 115 -2.71 -1.43 2.77
N ASP A 116 -2.15 -2.64 2.91
CA ASP A 116 -2.25 -3.70 1.90
C ASP A 116 -3.64 -4.33 1.85
N SER A 117 -4.39 -4.27 2.94
CA SER A 117 -5.79 -4.69 3.02
C SER A 117 -6.78 -3.53 2.79
N SER A 118 -6.30 -2.31 2.56
CA SER A 118 -7.12 -1.11 2.41
C SER A 118 -7.54 -0.89 0.96
N LEU A 119 -8.82 -1.10 0.65
CA LEU A 119 -9.36 -0.94 -0.72
C LEU A 119 -9.18 0.48 -1.25
N LEU A 120 -9.28 1.50 -0.39
CA LEU A 120 -9.08 2.90 -0.77
C LEU A 120 -7.69 3.17 -1.36
N LEU A 121 -6.68 2.42 -0.94
CA LEU A 121 -5.31 2.51 -1.45
C LEU A 121 -5.11 1.63 -2.68
N ARG A 122 -5.65 0.42 -2.67
CA ARG A 122 -5.31 -0.59 -3.66
C ARG A 122 -6.12 -0.50 -4.96
N MET A 123 -7.40 -0.11 -4.89
CA MET A 123 -8.24 0.00 -6.09
C MET A 123 -7.76 1.06 -7.09
N PRO A 124 -7.39 2.29 -6.67
CA PRO A 124 -6.92 3.33 -7.58
C PRO A 124 -5.43 3.23 -7.93
N LEU A 125 -4.66 2.31 -7.33
CA LEU A 125 -3.24 2.10 -7.59
C LEU A 125 -3.03 1.24 -8.84
N ALA A 126 -1.98 1.52 -9.61
CA ALA A 126 -1.58 0.71 -10.76
C ALA A 126 -1.22 -0.73 -10.32
N PRO A 127 -1.66 -1.78 -11.06
CA PRO A 127 -1.38 -3.17 -10.69
C PRO A 127 0.10 -3.47 -10.55
N GLU A 128 0.94 -2.92 -11.39
CA GLU A 128 2.40 -3.06 -11.36
C GLU A 128 3.05 -2.43 -10.13
N ALA A 129 2.33 -1.54 -9.45
CA ALA A 129 2.73 -0.92 -8.19
C ALA A 129 2.07 -1.59 -6.96
N GLY A 130 1.40 -2.73 -7.13
CA GLY A 130 0.72 -3.45 -6.05
C GLY A 130 -0.78 -3.20 -5.95
N GLY A 131 -1.37 -2.47 -6.89
CA GLY A 131 -2.82 -2.29 -6.98
C GLY A 131 -3.56 -3.57 -7.32
N LEU A 132 -4.88 -3.56 -7.16
CA LEU A 132 -5.71 -4.70 -7.57
C LEU A 132 -5.77 -4.81 -9.09
N ALA A 133 -5.79 -6.05 -9.60
CA ALA A 133 -5.83 -6.33 -11.04
C ALA A 133 -7.17 -5.93 -11.68
N ASP A 134 -8.24 -5.81 -10.89
CA ASP A 134 -9.56 -5.45 -11.36
C ASP A 134 -9.59 -4.09 -12.04
N THR A 135 -10.46 -3.96 -13.04
CA THR A 135 -10.60 -2.70 -13.77
C THR A 135 -11.23 -1.63 -12.87
N HIS A 136 -10.53 -0.53 -12.69
CA HIS A 136 -11.08 0.69 -12.10
C HIS A 136 -11.52 1.61 -13.25
N GLN A 137 -12.82 1.71 -13.52
CA GLN A 137 -13.36 2.41 -14.70
C GLN A 137 -12.97 3.89 -14.80
N GLY A 138 -12.72 4.54 -13.68
CA GLY A 138 -12.21 5.92 -13.60
C GLY A 138 -10.71 6.07 -13.94
N GLY A 139 -10.05 4.98 -14.34
CA GLY A 139 -8.61 4.92 -14.54
C GLY A 139 -7.83 4.72 -13.24
N ARG A 140 -6.57 4.31 -13.37
CA ARG A 140 -5.66 4.19 -12.21
C ARG A 140 -5.18 5.57 -11.81
N GLN A 141 -5.57 5.99 -10.62
CA GLN A 141 -5.30 7.36 -10.15
C GLN A 141 -3.84 7.54 -9.68
N PHE A 142 -3.19 6.46 -9.27
CA PHE A 142 -1.83 6.46 -8.74
C PHE A 142 -0.96 5.49 -9.55
N ALA A 143 0.10 6.01 -10.17
CA ALA A 143 1.06 5.19 -10.92
C ALA A 143 2.01 4.42 -10.00
N SER A 144 2.26 4.92 -8.79
CA SER A 144 3.12 4.28 -7.79
C SER A 144 2.73 4.71 -6.38
N GLU A 145 3.25 4.00 -5.39
CA GLU A 145 3.14 4.35 -3.98
C GLU A 145 3.90 5.63 -3.61
N ASP A 146 4.75 6.13 -4.49
CA ASP A 146 5.49 7.37 -4.30
C ASP A 146 4.66 8.62 -4.55
N ASP A 147 3.47 8.49 -5.10
CA ASP A 147 2.56 9.61 -5.31
C ASP A 147 2.23 10.30 -3.97
N PRO A 148 2.37 11.63 -3.86
CA PRO A 148 2.15 12.36 -2.62
C PRO A 148 0.73 12.21 -2.06
N ASP A 149 -0.28 12.09 -2.94
CA ASP A 149 -1.67 11.92 -2.51
C ASP A 149 -1.89 10.50 -2.00
N TRP A 150 -1.30 9.49 -2.64
CA TRP A 150 -1.32 8.11 -2.15
C TRP A 150 -0.65 8.01 -0.77
N LYS A 151 0.51 8.66 -0.59
CA LYS A 151 1.21 8.73 0.71
C LYS A 151 0.36 9.40 1.79
N ASN A 152 -0.42 10.44 1.46
CA ASN A 152 -1.35 11.05 2.41
C ASN A 152 -2.45 10.07 2.84
N ILE A 153 -3.02 9.30 1.92
CA ILE A 153 -4.01 8.27 2.26
C ILE A 153 -3.36 7.20 3.14
N LYS A 154 -2.17 6.71 2.78
CA LYS A 154 -1.42 5.71 3.58
C LYS A 154 -1.14 6.22 4.99
N ALA A 155 -0.68 7.45 5.12
CA ALA A 155 -0.41 8.05 6.43
C ALA A 155 -1.66 8.10 7.32
N TRP A 156 -2.81 8.43 6.74
CA TRP A 156 -4.10 8.38 7.43
C TRP A 156 -4.48 6.96 7.88
N VAL A 157 -4.36 5.98 6.98
CA VAL A 157 -4.60 4.55 7.28
C VAL A 157 -3.70 4.09 8.44
N MET A 158 -2.45 4.55 8.46
CA MET A 158 -1.48 4.26 9.53
C MET A 158 -1.74 5.03 10.83
N GLY A 159 -2.83 5.80 10.90
CA GLY A 159 -3.25 6.51 12.11
C GLY A 159 -2.53 7.84 12.35
N GLN A 160 -1.91 8.43 11.31
CA GLN A 160 -1.32 9.76 11.46
C GLN A 160 -2.38 10.79 11.84
N LYS A 161 -2.03 11.63 12.81
CA LYS A 161 -2.86 12.72 13.29
C LYS A 161 -2.58 14.01 12.53
N ALA A 162 -3.60 14.86 12.41
CA ALA A 162 -3.38 16.25 12.00
C ALA A 162 -2.40 16.93 12.97
N ALA A 163 -1.55 17.79 12.43
CA ALA A 163 -0.75 18.67 13.29
C ALA A 163 -1.71 19.53 14.14
N ALA A 164 -1.44 19.66 15.42
CA ALA A 164 -2.22 20.55 16.26
C ALA A 164 -2.17 21.98 15.65
N SER A 165 -3.33 22.57 15.37
CA SER A 165 -3.37 23.99 15.03
C SER A 165 -2.75 24.78 16.18
N PRO A 166 -1.87 25.74 15.90
CA PRO A 166 -1.42 26.64 16.97
C PRO A 166 -2.66 27.29 17.58
N ALA A 167 -2.75 27.22 18.90
CA ALA A 167 -3.79 27.93 19.63
C ALA A 167 -3.63 29.44 19.36
N HIS A 168 -4.65 30.05 18.80
CA HIS A 168 -4.75 31.51 18.60
C HIS A 168 -5.24 32.16 19.89
#